data_a905cdf35b1e41a157667f58a146e8ff
#
_entry.id   a905cdf35b1e41a157667f58a146e8ff
#
_cell.length_a   1.000
_cell.length_b   1.000
_cell.length_c   1.000
_cell.angle_alpha   90.00
_cell.angle_beta   90.00
_cell.angle_gamma   90.00
#
_symmetry.space_group_name_H-M   'P 1'
#
loop_
_entity.id
_entity.type
_entity.pdbx_description
1 polymer ?
#
loop_
_entity_poly.entity_id
_entity_poly.type
_entity_poly.pdbx_seq_one_letter_code
_entity_poly.pdbx_strand_id
1 'polypeptide(L)'
;MLLSVLGSGPALAADFPVPAREPARVPAIYDANGPYTNWAGVYLGLNGGYGLGSSQWTLGLLGTDVFNTSGSLFGGTAGFNFPISAVLVGFEGDVDWSGPSGSAANCAVNASGAVAACQTKSNLLGTARARVGYAFDRTLIYATGGATFAPVQTGLSPPSTFDTATKLGWAAGAGVEFAFFGNWSAKAEYLFVDLATASCSTAANCGSATGSSVAFTENVVRGGFNYRFPW
;
A
#
# COMPACT_ATOMS: atom_id res chain seq x y z
N MET A 1 -25.86 -1.74 -98.58
CA MET A 1 -25.02 -2.68 -97.77
C MET A 1 -24.10 -1.78 -96.96
N LEU A 2 -24.47 -1.31 -95.81
CA LEU A 2 -23.70 -0.41 -94.94
C LEU A 2 -23.19 -1.22 -93.71
N LEU A 3 -21.87 -1.30 -93.61
CA LEU A 3 -21.17 -1.96 -92.51
C LEU A 3 -20.89 -0.93 -91.41
N SER A 4 -21.54 -1.08 -90.26
CA SER A 4 -21.27 -0.28 -89.04
C SER A 4 -20.16 -0.96 -88.25
N VAL A 5 -19.01 -0.28 -88.10
CA VAL A 5 -17.92 -0.65 -87.24
C VAL A 5 -18.15 -0.07 -85.83
N LEU A 6 -18.36 -0.94 -84.88
CA LEU A 6 -18.43 -0.58 -83.42
C LEU A 6 -16.97 -0.51 -82.92
N GLY A 7 -16.51 0.68 -82.62
CA GLY A 7 -15.24 0.91 -81.92
C GLY A 7 -15.41 0.70 -80.39
N SER A 8 -14.67 -0.30 -79.88
CA SER A 8 -14.52 -0.49 -78.43
C SER A 8 -13.40 0.41 -77.88
N GLY A 9 -13.74 1.44 -77.17
CA GLY A 9 -12.78 2.27 -76.42
C GLY A 9 -12.33 1.61 -75.15
N PRO A 10 -11.05 1.74 -74.72
CA PRO A 10 -10.59 1.23 -73.42
C PRO A 10 -11.18 2.06 -72.27
N ALA A 11 -11.81 1.40 -71.30
CA ALA A 11 -12.20 2.02 -70.05
C ALA A 11 -10.96 2.22 -69.17
N LEU A 12 -10.57 3.49 -68.99
CA LEU A 12 -9.54 3.85 -67.98
C LEU A 12 -10.21 3.82 -66.63
N ALA A 13 -9.97 2.73 -65.85
CA ALA A 13 -10.28 2.71 -64.46
C ALA A 13 -9.33 3.69 -63.72
N ALA A 14 -9.87 4.79 -63.27
CA ALA A 14 -9.14 5.72 -62.41
C ALA A 14 -8.96 5.06 -61.03
N ASP A 15 -7.78 4.54 -60.77
CA ASP A 15 -7.37 4.07 -59.46
C ASP A 15 -7.15 5.30 -58.58
N PHE A 16 -8.13 5.63 -57.74
CA PHE A 16 -7.97 6.64 -56.72
C PHE A 16 -7.03 6.05 -55.66
N PRO A 17 -5.90 6.71 -55.32
CA PRO A 17 -5.07 6.26 -54.22
C PRO A 17 -5.89 6.33 -52.95
N VAL A 18 -6.19 5.19 -52.35
CA VAL A 18 -6.78 5.10 -51.05
C VAL A 18 -5.78 5.74 -50.06
N PRO A 19 -6.12 6.84 -49.38
CA PRO A 19 -5.20 7.43 -48.43
C PRO A 19 -4.85 6.34 -47.40
N ALA A 20 -3.55 6.04 -47.33
CA ALA A 20 -3.05 5.14 -46.30
C ALA A 20 -3.58 5.64 -44.93
N ARG A 21 -4.40 4.83 -44.29
CA ARG A 21 -4.87 5.12 -42.94
C ARG A 21 -3.62 5.22 -42.10
N GLU A 22 -3.24 6.43 -41.69
CA GLU A 22 -2.19 6.57 -40.68
C GLU A 22 -2.57 5.67 -39.50
N PRO A 23 -1.66 4.78 -39.05
CA PRO A 23 -1.93 4.01 -37.85
C PRO A 23 -2.27 5.00 -36.77
N ALA A 24 -3.40 4.77 -36.08
CA ALA A 24 -3.85 5.63 -34.96
C ALA A 24 -2.63 5.83 -34.05
N ARG A 25 -2.12 7.05 -34.02
CA ARG A 25 -1.04 7.40 -33.08
C ARG A 25 -1.59 7.18 -31.70
N VAL A 26 -1.22 6.07 -31.07
CA VAL A 26 -1.36 5.88 -29.64
C VAL A 26 -0.73 7.12 -29.02
N PRO A 27 -1.44 7.87 -28.17
CA PRO A 27 -0.88 9.10 -27.61
C PRO A 27 0.48 8.80 -27.04
N ALA A 28 1.48 9.62 -27.35
CA ALA A 28 2.91 9.46 -27.07
C ALA A 28 3.27 9.54 -25.56
N ILE A 29 2.44 8.97 -24.71
CA ILE A 29 2.71 8.74 -23.29
C ILE A 29 3.77 7.64 -23.12
N TYR A 30 4.09 6.93 -24.19
CA TYR A 30 5.02 5.79 -24.24
C TYR A 30 6.22 6.02 -25.14
N ASP A 31 6.70 7.24 -25.23
CA ASP A 31 7.99 7.45 -25.88
C ASP A 31 9.10 7.00 -24.91
N ALA A 32 9.62 5.80 -25.12
CA ALA A 32 10.70 5.23 -24.32
C ALA A 32 11.97 6.11 -24.32
N ASN A 33 12.06 7.09 -25.22
CA ASN A 33 13.13 8.06 -25.36
C ASN A 33 12.67 9.52 -25.12
N GLY A 34 11.40 9.74 -24.73
CA GLY A 34 10.87 11.06 -24.43
C GLY A 34 11.33 11.57 -23.04
N PRO A 35 11.16 12.87 -22.76
CA PRO A 35 11.45 13.43 -21.44
C PRO A 35 10.55 12.89 -20.35
N TYR A 36 9.53 12.10 -20.70
CA TYR A 36 8.53 11.56 -19.77
C TYR A 36 8.93 10.20 -19.25
N THR A 37 8.88 10.04 -17.94
CA THR A 37 9.17 8.77 -17.29
C THR A 37 8.04 7.77 -17.54
N ASN A 38 8.39 6.58 -18.05
CA ASN A 38 7.43 5.47 -18.15
C ASN A 38 7.16 4.88 -16.76
N TRP A 39 5.96 5.13 -16.22
CA TRP A 39 5.52 4.62 -14.93
C TRP A 39 4.88 3.24 -14.99
N ALA A 40 4.72 2.66 -16.19
CA ALA A 40 4.15 1.33 -16.38
C ALA A 40 5.05 0.21 -15.90
N GLY A 41 4.46 -0.88 -15.50
CA GLY A 41 5.14 -2.14 -15.28
C GLY A 41 5.21 -2.58 -13.83
N VAL A 42 5.88 -3.70 -13.63
CA VAL A 42 6.19 -4.26 -12.31
C VAL A 42 7.33 -3.47 -11.69
N TYR A 43 7.29 -3.27 -10.40
CA TYR A 43 8.41 -2.71 -9.65
C TYR A 43 8.64 -3.48 -8.35
N LEU A 44 9.87 -3.46 -7.91
CA LEU A 44 10.30 -3.95 -6.61
C LEU A 44 11.02 -2.82 -5.90
N GLY A 45 10.86 -2.75 -4.59
CA GLY A 45 11.46 -1.68 -3.81
C GLY A 45 11.82 -2.10 -2.39
N LEU A 46 12.59 -1.23 -1.77
CA LEU A 46 12.88 -1.27 -0.34
C LEU A 46 12.35 0.00 0.29
N ASN A 47 11.83 -0.12 1.48
CA ASN A 47 11.31 1.01 2.23
C ASN A 47 11.79 0.97 3.68
N GLY A 48 11.78 2.11 4.32
CA GLY A 48 12.06 2.26 5.74
C GLY A 48 11.40 3.52 6.28
N GLY A 49 11.01 3.47 7.54
CA GLY A 49 10.26 4.58 8.12
C GLY A 49 10.09 4.47 9.63
N TYR A 50 9.14 5.22 10.11
CA TYR A 50 8.81 5.29 11.52
C TYR A 50 7.30 5.32 11.73
N GLY A 51 6.81 4.47 12.63
CA GLY A 51 5.44 4.38 13.04
C GLY A 51 5.19 5.07 14.36
N LEU A 52 4.11 5.83 14.41
CA LEU A 52 3.56 6.46 15.61
C LEU A 52 2.13 5.97 15.78
N GLY A 53 1.90 5.15 16.79
CA GLY A 53 0.60 4.55 17.02
C GLY A 53 0.05 4.83 18.39
N SER A 54 -1.21 4.46 18.57
CA SER A 54 -1.86 4.40 19.87
C SER A 54 -2.52 3.04 20.06
N SER A 55 -2.36 2.49 21.25
CA SER A 55 -3.02 1.27 21.68
C SER A 55 -4.03 1.62 22.75
N GLN A 56 -5.29 1.30 22.49
CA GLN A 56 -6.38 1.53 23.43
C GLN A 56 -6.86 0.19 23.98
N TRP A 57 -6.71 0.01 25.28
CA TRP A 57 -7.16 -1.16 26.00
C TRP A 57 -8.46 -0.87 26.73
N THR A 58 -9.48 -1.65 26.48
CA THR A 58 -10.74 -1.61 27.22
C THR A 58 -10.83 -2.87 28.06
N LEU A 59 -10.84 -2.70 29.36
CA LEU A 59 -10.78 -3.77 30.36
C LEU A 59 -12.15 -3.92 31.04
N GLY A 60 -13.17 -4.40 30.33
CA GLY A 60 -14.50 -4.60 30.85
C GLY A 60 -15.04 -3.37 31.60
N LEU A 61 -15.36 -3.52 32.91
CA LEU A 61 -15.86 -2.44 33.78
C LEU A 61 -14.75 -1.56 34.42
N LEU A 62 -13.46 -1.91 34.22
CA LEU A 62 -12.34 -1.24 34.88
C LEU A 62 -11.84 0.02 34.17
N GLY A 63 -12.43 0.37 33.02
CA GLY A 63 -12.07 1.57 32.27
C GLY A 63 -11.22 1.32 31.05
N THR A 64 -10.79 2.40 30.46
CA THR A 64 -9.99 2.41 29.20
C THR A 64 -8.64 3.04 29.48
N ASP A 65 -7.57 2.36 29.11
CA ASP A 65 -6.22 2.90 29.12
C ASP A 65 -5.71 3.09 27.68
N VAL A 66 -5.11 4.24 27.41
CA VAL A 66 -4.56 4.60 26.10
C VAL A 66 -3.09 4.94 26.26
N PHE A 67 -2.24 4.28 25.50
CA PHE A 67 -0.82 4.59 25.49
C PHE A 67 -0.24 4.60 24.07
N ASN A 68 0.81 5.39 23.91
CA ASN A 68 1.47 5.54 22.63
C ASN A 68 2.42 4.37 22.37
N THR A 69 2.44 3.95 21.10
CA THR A 69 3.41 3.00 20.57
C THR A 69 4.23 3.70 19.51
N SER A 70 5.51 3.38 19.43
CA SER A 70 6.35 3.92 18.36
C SER A 70 7.48 2.95 18.04
N GLY A 71 7.97 3.02 16.81
CA GLY A 71 9.07 2.19 16.36
C GLY A 71 9.45 2.40 14.91
N SER A 72 10.66 2.00 14.58
CA SER A 72 11.13 1.97 13.20
C SER A 72 10.54 0.77 12.47
N LEU A 73 10.40 0.90 11.16
CA LEU A 73 9.99 -0.16 10.26
C LEU A 73 10.90 -0.14 9.02
N PHE A 74 11.15 -1.32 8.46
CA PHE A 74 11.85 -1.47 7.20
C PHE A 74 11.38 -2.73 6.49
N GLY A 75 11.35 -2.69 5.17
CA GLY A 75 10.81 -3.82 4.43
C GLY A 75 10.97 -3.74 2.94
N GLY A 76 10.19 -4.59 2.28
CA GLY A 76 10.14 -4.69 0.84
C GLY A 76 8.76 -4.38 0.29
N THR A 77 8.77 -3.80 -0.89
CA THR A 77 7.58 -3.45 -1.67
C THR A 77 7.63 -4.18 -3.00
N ALA A 78 6.51 -4.70 -3.45
CA ALA A 78 6.31 -5.17 -4.80
C ALA A 78 5.00 -4.59 -5.34
N GLY A 79 4.99 -4.15 -6.58
CA GLY A 79 3.80 -3.57 -7.15
C GLY A 79 3.77 -3.60 -8.67
N PHE A 80 2.64 -3.20 -9.18
CA PHE A 80 2.34 -3.14 -10.58
C PHE A 80 1.57 -1.87 -10.91
N ASN A 81 2.02 -1.14 -11.92
CA ASN A 81 1.41 0.10 -12.37
C ASN A 81 0.87 -0.03 -13.79
N PHE A 82 -0.35 0.43 -13.99
CA PHE A 82 -1.02 0.52 -15.26
C PHE A 82 -1.43 1.97 -15.54
N PRO A 83 -0.76 2.67 -16.45
CA PRO A 83 -1.12 4.04 -16.81
C PRO A 83 -2.34 4.06 -17.74
N ILE A 84 -3.26 4.95 -17.44
CA ILE A 84 -4.44 5.27 -18.25
C ILE A 84 -4.35 6.77 -18.54
N SER A 85 -3.69 7.14 -19.65
CA SER A 85 -3.36 8.53 -19.95
C SER A 85 -2.43 9.13 -18.86
N ALA A 86 -2.75 10.27 -18.29
CA ALA A 86 -2.00 10.91 -17.21
C ALA A 86 -2.30 10.31 -15.82
N VAL A 87 -3.35 9.50 -15.72
CA VAL A 87 -3.73 8.80 -14.48
C VAL A 87 -3.06 7.44 -14.45
N LEU A 88 -2.56 7.07 -13.30
CA LEU A 88 -1.97 5.77 -13.04
C LEU A 88 -2.83 5.01 -12.03
N VAL A 89 -3.12 3.76 -12.35
CA VAL A 89 -3.77 2.82 -11.42
C VAL A 89 -2.79 1.68 -11.17
N GLY A 90 -2.71 1.20 -9.94
CA GLY A 90 -1.78 0.13 -9.61
C GLY A 90 -2.20 -0.63 -8.37
N PHE A 91 -1.46 -1.69 -8.12
CA PHE A 91 -1.52 -2.50 -6.91
C PHE A 91 -0.14 -2.57 -6.29
N GLU A 92 -0.08 -2.50 -4.98
CA GLU A 92 1.14 -2.54 -4.20
C GLU A 92 0.96 -3.46 -3.00
N GLY A 93 1.92 -4.34 -2.76
CA GLY A 93 2.03 -5.14 -1.56
C GLY A 93 3.34 -4.84 -0.84
N ASP A 94 3.28 -4.73 0.47
CA ASP A 94 4.44 -4.51 1.32
C ASP A 94 4.51 -5.56 2.41
N VAL A 95 5.73 -5.88 2.79
CA VAL A 95 6.03 -6.64 4.00
C VAL A 95 7.15 -5.91 4.73
N ASP A 96 6.81 -5.35 5.87
CA ASP A 96 7.73 -4.56 6.69
C ASP A 96 7.99 -5.25 8.03
N TRP A 97 9.26 -5.43 8.38
CA TRP A 97 9.63 -5.67 9.76
C TRP A 97 9.33 -4.41 10.56
N SER A 98 8.51 -4.59 11.57
CA SER A 98 7.93 -3.51 12.34
C SER A 98 8.39 -3.64 13.79
N GLY A 99 8.85 -2.56 14.38
CA GLY A 99 9.29 -2.51 15.77
C GLY A 99 8.44 -1.63 16.70
N PRO A 100 7.20 -1.21 16.35
CA PRO A 100 6.39 -0.45 17.27
C PRO A 100 6.12 -1.27 18.52
N SER A 101 6.47 -0.69 19.66
CA SER A 101 6.22 -1.26 20.96
C SER A 101 5.80 -0.16 21.92
N GLY A 102 4.95 -0.51 22.84
CA GLY A 102 4.48 0.40 23.89
C GLY A 102 4.07 -0.37 25.13
N SER A 103 4.12 0.30 26.25
CA SER A 103 3.67 -0.23 27.53
C SER A 103 3.04 0.85 28.38
N ALA A 104 2.02 0.48 29.14
CA ALA A 104 1.44 1.29 30.20
C ALA A 104 1.66 0.58 31.54
N ALA A 105 2.25 1.29 32.49
CA ALA A 105 2.39 0.79 33.83
C ALA A 105 1.03 0.85 34.54
N ASN A 106 0.74 -0.13 35.42
CA ASN A 106 -0.48 -0.18 36.26
C ASN A 106 -1.80 -0.22 35.45
N CYS A 107 -1.78 -0.81 34.29
CA CYS A 107 -2.93 -0.85 33.38
C CYS A 107 -3.94 -1.95 33.74
N ALA A 108 -3.50 -3.05 34.34
CA ALA A 108 -4.34 -4.18 34.65
C ALA A 108 -3.99 -4.80 36.00
N VAL A 109 -4.90 -5.61 36.52
CA VAL A 109 -4.65 -6.46 37.72
C VAL A 109 -4.58 -7.89 37.21
N ASN A 110 -3.46 -8.57 37.46
CA ASN A 110 -3.28 -9.96 37.10
C ASN A 110 -4.16 -10.92 37.92
N ALA A 111 -4.16 -12.20 37.56
CA ALA A 111 -4.98 -13.22 38.23
C ALA A 111 -4.66 -13.39 39.72
N SER A 112 -3.49 -12.95 40.19
CA SER A 112 -3.10 -12.96 41.61
C SER A 112 -3.45 -11.66 42.35
N GLY A 113 -4.11 -10.70 41.70
CA GLY A 113 -4.50 -9.42 42.32
C GLY A 113 -3.39 -8.37 42.32
N ALA A 114 -2.25 -8.65 41.72
CA ALA A 114 -1.14 -7.70 41.58
C ALA A 114 -1.28 -6.81 40.36
N VAL A 115 -0.87 -5.55 40.50
CA VAL A 115 -0.85 -4.58 39.42
C VAL A 115 0.20 -4.98 38.37
N ALA A 116 -0.18 -4.99 37.12
CA ALA A 116 0.66 -5.38 35.98
C ALA A 116 0.68 -4.30 34.90
N ALA A 117 1.79 -4.24 34.16
CA ALA A 117 1.92 -3.39 32.99
C ALA A 117 1.32 -4.08 31.76
N CYS A 118 0.54 -3.36 30.96
CA CYS A 118 0.10 -3.80 29.64
C CYS A 118 1.20 -3.53 28.61
N GLN A 119 1.45 -4.49 27.75
CA GLN A 119 2.42 -4.37 26.66
C GLN A 119 1.79 -4.76 25.33
N THR A 120 2.10 -3.98 24.31
CA THR A 120 1.72 -4.26 22.92
C THR A 120 2.96 -4.17 22.05
N LYS A 121 3.18 -5.18 21.21
CA LYS A 121 4.28 -5.23 20.24
C LYS A 121 3.77 -5.74 18.89
N SER A 122 4.27 -5.17 17.81
CA SER A 122 4.05 -5.69 16.47
C SER A 122 5.40 -5.89 15.81
N ASN A 123 5.66 -7.08 15.26
CA ASN A 123 6.95 -7.42 14.66
C ASN A 123 6.90 -7.45 13.14
N LEU A 124 5.73 -7.43 12.56
CA LEU A 124 5.52 -7.48 11.12
C LEU A 124 4.27 -6.66 10.77
N LEU A 125 4.36 -5.92 9.68
CA LEU A 125 3.23 -5.24 9.05
C LEU A 125 3.19 -5.65 7.59
N GLY A 126 2.11 -6.28 7.16
CA GLY A 126 1.86 -6.58 5.76
C GLY A 126 0.71 -5.76 5.22
N THR A 127 0.81 -5.28 3.99
CA THR A 127 -0.26 -4.54 3.33
C THR A 127 -0.49 -5.03 1.91
N ALA A 128 -1.74 -4.94 1.44
CA ALA A 128 -2.13 -5.15 0.06
C ALA A 128 -3.07 -4.01 -0.34
N ARG A 129 -2.62 -3.14 -1.22
CA ARG A 129 -3.27 -1.84 -1.49
C ARG A 129 -3.43 -1.59 -2.98
N ALA A 130 -4.53 -0.96 -3.36
CA ALA A 130 -4.66 -0.29 -4.64
C ALA A 130 -4.05 1.12 -4.54
N ARG A 131 -3.50 1.62 -5.64
CA ARG A 131 -3.00 3.00 -5.76
C ARG A 131 -3.56 3.68 -6.99
N VAL A 132 -3.89 4.96 -6.85
CA VAL A 132 -4.30 5.82 -7.95
C VAL A 132 -3.47 7.09 -7.87
N GLY A 133 -2.85 7.48 -8.99
CA GLY A 133 -1.96 8.62 -9.03
C GLY A 133 -2.07 9.41 -10.31
N TYR A 134 -1.42 10.56 -10.29
CA TYR A 134 -1.25 11.42 -11.45
C TYR A 134 0.25 11.65 -11.67
N ALA A 135 0.70 11.36 -12.88
CA ALA A 135 2.10 11.49 -13.25
C ALA A 135 2.33 12.78 -14.06
N PHE A 136 3.27 13.58 -13.61
CA PHE A 136 3.80 14.72 -14.36
C PHE A 136 5.31 14.59 -14.50
N ASP A 137 5.76 14.35 -15.71
CA ASP A 137 7.15 14.15 -16.02
C ASP A 137 7.79 13.06 -15.12
N ARG A 138 8.69 13.43 -14.23
CA ARG A 138 9.41 12.52 -13.34
C ARG A 138 8.76 12.36 -11.98
N THR A 139 7.63 13.02 -11.74
CA THR A 139 6.95 13.01 -10.45
C THR A 139 5.60 12.32 -10.55
N LEU A 140 5.33 11.39 -9.66
CA LEU A 140 4.05 10.73 -9.47
C LEU A 140 3.52 11.08 -8.09
N ILE A 141 2.34 11.71 -8.02
CA ILE A 141 1.60 11.91 -6.78
C ILE A 141 0.47 10.88 -6.75
N TYR A 142 0.31 10.18 -5.64
CA TYR A 142 -0.68 9.10 -5.55
C TYR A 142 -1.36 9.03 -4.19
N ALA A 143 -2.57 8.51 -4.20
CA ALA A 143 -3.27 8.01 -3.04
C ALA A 143 -3.31 6.47 -3.08
N THR A 144 -3.37 5.85 -1.91
CA THR A 144 -3.39 4.40 -1.78
C THR A 144 -4.32 3.97 -0.68
N GLY A 145 -4.89 2.77 -0.81
CA GLY A 145 -5.76 2.19 0.21
C GLY A 145 -5.99 0.71 0.00
N GLY A 146 -6.19 -0.02 1.09
CA GLY A 146 -6.38 -1.46 1.02
C GLY A 146 -6.37 -2.15 2.38
N ALA A 147 -6.14 -3.46 2.34
CA ALA A 147 -6.09 -4.30 3.51
C ALA A 147 -4.69 -4.30 4.15
N THR A 148 -4.66 -4.47 5.45
CA THR A 148 -3.44 -4.67 6.23
C THR A 148 -3.59 -5.87 7.14
N PHE A 149 -2.47 -6.51 7.47
CA PHE A 149 -2.40 -7.59 8.44
C PHE A 149 -1.13 -7.44 9.29
N ALA A 150 -1.26 -7.68 10.58
CA ALA A 150 -0.14 -7.64 11.50
C ALA A 150 -0.30 -8.69 12.60
N PRO A 151 0.71 -9.51 12.90
CA PRO A 151 0.76 -10.28 14.13
C PRO A 151 1.03 -9.32 15.30
N VAL A 152 0.07 -9.14 16.15
CA VAL A 152 0.15 -8.30 17.35
C VAL A 152 0.31 -9.19 18.56
N GLN A 153 1.34 -8.92 19.34
CA GLN A 153 1.59 -9.54 20.64
C GLN A 153 1.07 -8.62 21.73
N THR A 154 0.17 -9.14 22.51
CA THR A 154 -0.39 -8.44 23.68
C THR A 154 -0.16 -9.26 24.93
N GLY A 155 0.18 -8.63 26.03
CA GLY A 155 0.45 -9.35 27.27
C GLY A 155 0.60 -8.45 28.48
N LEU A 156 0.65 -9.10 29.63
CA LEU A 156 0.88 -8.50 30.94
C LEU A 156 2.28 -8.83 31.45
N SER A 157 2.89 -7.89 32.12
CA SER A 157 4.18 -8.11 32.79
C SER A 157 4.16 -7.50 34.20
N PRO A 158 4.58 -8.22 35.24
CA PRO A 158 4.73 -9.66 35.39
C PRO A 158 3.40 -10.40 35.62
N PRO A 159 3.30 -11.72 35.31
CA PRO A 159 4.27 -12.55 34.60
C PRO A 159 4.30 -12.19 33.11
N SER A 160 5.45 -12.35 32.44
CA SER A 160 5.61 -12.01 31.01
C SER A 160 4.95 -13.08 30.13
N THR A 161 3.63 -13.09 30.08
CA THR A 161 2.83 -13.96 29.22
C THR A 161 2.27 -13.12 28.07
N PHE A 162 2.54 -13.57 26.83
CA PHE A 162 2.08 -12.90 25.61
C PHE A 162 1.20 -13.84 24.81
N ASP A 163 0.13 -13.29 24.29
CA ASP A 163 -0.70 -13.91 23.26
C ASP A 163 -0.42 -13.24 21.93
N THR A 164 -0.33 -14.04 20.86
CA THR A 164 -0.07 -13.54 19.52
C THR A 164 -1.30 -13.80 18.67
N ALA A 165 -1.91 -12.73 18.17
CA ALA A 165 -3.04 -12.82 17.26
C ALA A 165 -2.75 -12.02 15.98
N THR A 166 -2.98 -12.63 14.81
CA THR A 166 -2.94 -11.90 13.54
C THR A 166 -4.18 -11.02 13.44
N LYS A 167 -3.97 -9.72 13.32
CA LYS A 167 -5.00 -8.71 13.13
C LYS A 167 -5.12 -8.37 11.67
N LEU A 168 -6.35 -8.28 11.21
CA LEU A 168 -6.69 -7.72 9.91
C LEU A 168 -7.22 -6.31 10.11
N GLY A 169 -6.94 -5.43 9.17
CA GLY A 169 -7.38 -4.05 9.22
C GLY A 169 -7.38 -3.43 7.84
N TRP A 170 -7.38 -2.12 7.82
CA TRP A 170 -7.26 -1.35 6.60
C TRP A 170 -6.17 -0.28 6.73
N ALA A 171 -5.61 0.12 5.58
CA ALA A 171 -4.68 1.22 5.51
C ALA A 171 -5.09 2.16 4.38
N ALA A 172 -4.91 3.46 4.61
CA ALA A 172 -5.07 4.48 3.59
C ALA A 172 -3.93 5.50 3.70
N GLY A 173 -3.54 6.07 2.58
CA GLY A 173 -2.44 7.02 2.59
C GLY A 173 -2.24 7.73 1.28
N ALA A 174 -1.17 8.52 1.24
CA ALA A 174 -0.75 9.25 0.07
C ALA A 174 0.78 9.35 0.02
N GLY A 175 1.30 9.51 -1.18
CA GLY A 175 2.73 9.63 -1.37
C GLY A 175 3.11 10.37 -2.64
N VAL A 176 4.39 10.66 -2.71
CA VAL A 176 5.05 11.20 -3.88
C VAL A 176 6.21 10.30 -4.26
N GLU A 177 6.36 10.03 -5.53
CA GLU A 177 7.45 9.22 -6.09
C GLU A 177 8.16 10.02 -7.18
N PHE A 178 9.48 10.07 -7.13
CA PHE A 178 10.31 10.83 -8.06
C PHE A 178 11.30 9.89 -8.76
N ALA A 179 11.24 9.86 -10.09
CA ALA A 179 12.17 9.11 -10.93
C ALA A 179 13.43 9.94 -11.17
N PHE A 180 14.57 9.46 -10.69
CA PHE A 180 15.82 10.21 -10.72
C PHE A 180 16.85 9.66 -11.72
N PHE A 181 16.92 8.37 -11.93
CA PHE A 181 17.87 7.75 -12.82
C PHE A 181 17.32 6.47 -13.47
N GLY A 182 17.22 6.44 -14.80
CA GLY A 182 16.73 5.27 -15.54
C GLY A 182 15.41 4.74 -14.98
N ASN A 183 15.45 3.51 -14.49
CA ASN A 183 14.29 2.83 -13.92
C ASN A 183 14.16 2.99 -12.39
N TRP A 184 15.03 3.77 -11.76
CA TRP A 184 15.02 4.01 -10.33
C TRP A 184 14.15 5.20 -9.95
N SER A 185 13.41 5.04 -8.87
CA SER A 185 12.66 6.12 -8.25
C SER A 185 12.81 6.10 -6.74
N ALA A 186 12.65 7.26 -6.12
CA ALA A 186 12.55 7.43 -4.67
C ALA A 186 11.11 7.80 -4.33
N LYS A 187 10.56 7.22 -3.27
CA LYS A 187 9.22 7.53 -2.78
C LYS A 187 9.25 8.05 -1.34
N ALA A 188 8.32 8.95 -1.02
CA ALA A 188 7.95 9.31 0.33
C ALA A 188 6.44 9.10 0.49
N GLU A 189 6.03 8.44 1.56
CA GLU A 189 4.65 8.00 1.76
C GLU A 189 4.23 8.19 3.21
N TYR A 190 2.99 8.61 3.39
CA TYR A 190 2.29 8.57 4.66
C TYR A 190 1.17 7.55 4.59
N LEU A 191 1.06 6.72 5.62
CA LEU A 191 -0.01 5.73 5.78
C LEU A 191 -0.67 5.90 7.15
N PHE A 192 -1.97 5.90 7.15
CA PHE A 192 -2.79 5.64 8.32
C PHE A 192 -3.20 4.16 8.30
N VAL A 193 -2.94 3.46 9.38
CA VAL A 193 -3.24 2.03 9.56
C VAL A 193 -4.20 1.88 10.73
N ASP A 194 -5.27 1.14 10.52
CA ASP A 194 -6.25 0.78 11.55
C ASP A 194 -6.38 -0.74 11.57
N LEU A 195 -5.92 -1.36 12.64
CA LEU A 195 -6.07 -2.79 12.87
C LEU A 195 -7.34 -3.03 13.66
N ALA A 196 -8.20 -3.90 13.11
CA ALA A 196 -9.47 -4.21 13.71
C ALA A 196 -9.33 -4.60 15.19
N THR A 197 -10.30 -4.17 16.00
CA THR A 197 -10.37 -4.45 17.43
C THR A 197 -10.31 -5.95 17.69
N ALA A 198 -9.45 -6.35 18.60
CA ALA A 198 -9.37 -7.71 19.04
C ALA A 198 -9.99 -7.88 20.40
N SER A 199 -10.83 -8.89 20.53
CA SER A 199 -11.19 -9.42 21.84
C SER A 199 -10.01 -10.22 22.40
N CYS A 200 -9.57 -9.90 23.59
CA CYS A 200 -8.63 -10.74 24.33
C CYS A 200 -9.38 -11.94 24.89
N SER A 201 -8.85 -13.15 24.69
CA SER A 201 -9.40 -14.34 25.32
C SER A 201 -9.08 -14.34 26.81
N THR A 202 -10.06 -14.72 27.61
CA THR A 202 -10.10 -14.59 29.04
C THR A 202 -9.07 -15.41 29.83
N ALA A 203 -8.37 -16.32 29.19
CA ALA A 203 -7.69 -17.36 29.97
C ALA A 203 -6.28 -16.98 30.43
N ALA A 204 -5.57 -16.07 29.80
CA ALA A 204 -4.15 -15.93 30.11
C ALA A 204 -3.60 -14.50 30.21
N ASN A 205 -4.07 -13.52 29.44
CA ASN A 205 -3.19 -12.39 29.13
C ASN A 205 -3.80 -10.99 29.18
N CYS A 206 -5.10 -10.85 29.45
CA CYS A 206 -5.75 -9.54 29.50
C CYS A 206 -6.44 -9.25 30.83
N GLY A 207 -5.98 -9.86 31.88
CA GLY A 207 -6.62 -9.73 33.22
C GLY A 207 -7.89 -10.57 33.37
N SER A 208 -8.45 -10.62 34.59
CA SER A 208 -9.62 -11.42 34.93
C SER A 208 -10.96 -10.94 34.35
N ALA A 209 -10.94 -9.93 33.46
CA ALA A 209 -12.16 -9.29 32.96
C ALA A 209 -12.61 -9.90 31.62
N THR A 210 -13.78 -10.55 31.65
CA THR A 210 -14.51 -10.95 30.44
C THR A 210 -14.85 -9.70 29.59
N GLY A 211 -14.51 -9.69 28.32
CA GLY A 211 -14.87 -8.60 27.40
C GLY A 211 -13.79 -7.53 27.20
N SER A 212 -12.53 -7.85 27.47
CA SER A 212 -11.43 -6.94 27.16
C SER A 212 -11.16 -6.87 25.65
N SER A 213 -10.95 -5.67 25.16
CA SER A 213 -10.64 -5.42 23.75
C SER A 213 -9.47 -4.47 23.59
N VAL A 214 -8.70 -4.65 22.51
CA VAL A 214 -7.56 -3.80 22.15
C VAL A 214 -7.76 -3.27 20.75
N ALA A 215 -7.86 -1.95 20.60
CA ALA A 215 -7.82 -1.24 19.34
C ALA A 215 -6.41 -0.69 19.11
N PHE A 216 -5.91 -0.80 17.89
CA PHE A 216 -4.59 -0.33 17.52
C PHE A 216 -4.66 0.49 16.23
N THR A 217 -4.20 1.72 16.32
CA THR A 217 -4.05 2.61 15.16
C THR A 217 -2.62 3.10 15.05
N GLU A 218 -2.13 3.28 13.83
CA GLU A 218 -0.75 3.69 13.58
C GLU A 218 -0.67 4.68 12.41
N ASN A 219 0.14 5.71 12.58
CA ASN A 219 0.53 6.66 11.56
C ASN A 219 1.97 6.34 11.16
N VAL A 220 2.18 5.97 9.91
CA VAL A 220 3.49 5.58 9.37
C VAL A 220 3.96 6.62 8.38
N VAL A 221 5.18 7.13 8.59
CA VAL A 221 5.89 7.93 7.61
C VAL A 221 7.08 7.12 7.13
N ARG A 222 7.16 6.89 5.82
CA ARG A 222 8.22 6.07 5.24
C ARG A 222 8.76 6.62 3.94
N GLY A 223 10.03 6.35 3.68
CA GLY A 223 10.71 6.59 2.43
C GLY A 223 11.18 5.29 1.81
N GLY A 224 11.40 5.27 0.51
CA GLY A 224 11.86 4.05 -0.16
C GLY A 224 12.42 4.32 -1.54
N PHE A 225 13.03 3.27 -2.09
CA PHE A 225 13.53 3.25 -3.46
C PHE A 225 12.90 2.09 -4.20
N ASN A 226 12.45 2.36 -5.42
CA ASN A 226 11.87 1.36 -6.31
C ASN A 226 12.70 1.22 -7.57
N TYR A 227 12.81 -0.01 -8.06
CA TYR A 227 13.30 -0.32 -9.39
C TYR A 227 12.16 -0.87 -10.23
N ARG A 228 11.90 -0.26 -11.38
CA ARG A 228 10.86 -0.65 -12.33
C ARG A 228 11.44 -1.53 -13.42
N PHE A 229 10.71 -2.57 -13.75
CA PHE A 229 11.00 -3.46 -14.88
C PHE A 229 10.09 -3.02 -16.04
N PRO A 230 10.63 -2.27 -17.02
CA PRO A 230 9.85 -1.87 -18.17
C PRO A 230 9.59 -3.09 -19.06
N TRP A 231 8.46 -3.13 -19.68
CA TRP A 231 8.07 -4.10 -20.71
C TRP A 231 7.89 -3.41 -22.05
#